data_dd8851b7808f834df596dc763b34a8cf
#
_entry.id   dd8851b7808f834df596dc763b34a8cf
#
_cell.length_a   1.000
_cell.length_b   1.000
_cell.length_c   1.000
_cell.angle_alpha   90.00
_cell.angle_beta   90.00
_cell.angle_gamma   90.00
#
_symmetry.space_group_name_H-M   'P 1'
#
loop_
_entity.id
_entity.type
_entity.pdbx_description
1 polymer ?
#
loop_
_entity_poly.entity_id
_entity_poly.type
_entity_poly.pdbx_seq_one_letter_code
_entity_poly.pdbx_strand_id
1 'polypeptide(L)'
;MENKTILEDYEEILGNKKLTNGQEKALLSAINLFAKQGYDATSTAQIAKNAGISEAPIFKYYSTKEKLLLEIINLITTELFPKFQRKFFSEVNEVSDKSLKEIITFIVINRFEFMKKNHQILRIFIQESLTKIKIRQMVSEEFVEAIKSNQEIFTEFRKLVGSKHPDYDAIVLVRIITGPMIAYFLQRFIFAPNAPCDEKRDLDLIITQILSGLE
;
A
#
# COMPACT_ATOMS: atom_id res chain seq x y z
N MET A 1 -3.42 -18.85 -6.75
CA MET A 1 -3.54 -18.44 -5.32
C MET A 1 -4.37 -17.17 -5.29
N GLU A 2 -5.47 -17.14 -4.56
CA GLU A 2 -6.26 -15.93 -4.38
C GLU A 2 -5.37 -14.79 -3.85
N ASN A 3 -5.46 -13.63 -4.47
CA ASN A 3 -4.78 -12.42 -4.02
C ASN A 3 -5.50 -11.91 -2.77
N LYS A 4 -5.04 -12.36 -1.59
CA LYS A 4 -5.52 -11.87 -0.30
C LYS A 4 -5.33 -10.35 -0.20
N THR A 5 -6.24 -9.71 0.52
CA THR A 5 -6.11 -8.29 0.88
C THR A 5 -5.12 -8.11 2.04
N ILE A 6 -4.68 -6.87 2.26
CA ILE A 6 -3.86 -6.53 3.44
C ILE A 6 -4.60 -6.89 4.73
N LEU A 7 -5.92 -6.70 4.80
CA LEU A 7 -6.72 -7.04 5.99
C LEU A 7 -6.73 -8.55 6.27
N GLU A 8 -6.96 -9.37 5.25
CA GLU A 8 -6.96 -10.84 5.39
C GLU A 8 -5.59 -11.38 5.82
N ASP A 9 -4.51 -10.88 5.21
CA ASP A 9 -3.15 -11.25 5.62
C ASP A 9 -2.81 -10.72 7.03
N TYR A 10 -3.34 -9.56 7.43
CA TYR A 10 -3.17 -8.98 8.76
C TYR A 10 -3.83 -9.88 9.83
N GLU A 11 -5.04 -10.36 9.58
CA GLU A 11 -5.74 -11.29 10.47
C GLU A 11 -4.94 -12.59 10.65
N GLU A 12 -4.41 -13.15 9.56
CA GLU A 12 -3.56 -14.35 9.61
C GLU A 12 -2.28 -14.15 10.43
N ILE A 13 -1.61 -13.00 10.25
CA ILE A 13 -0.39 -12.67 11.02
C ILE A 13 -0.69 -12.54 12.50
N LEU A 14 -1.77 -11.86 12.87
CA LEU A 14 -2.16 -11.72 14.28
C LEU A 14 -2.43 -13.07 14.94
N GLY A 15 -3.14 -13.97 14.24
CA GLY A 15 -3.41 -15.32 14.75
C GLY A 15 -2.15 -16.16 14.99
N ASN A 16 -1.04 -15.84 14.31
CA ASN A 16 0.26 -16.51 14.48
C ASN A 16 1.17 -15.85 15.53
N LYS A 17 0.83 -14.65 16.00
CA LYS A 17 1.63 -13.94 17.02
C LYS A 17 1.24 -14.36 18.44
N LYS A 18 2.21 -14.33 19.35
CA LYS A 18 1.99 -14.56 20.80
C LYS A 18 1.35 -13.32 21.45
N LEU A 19 0.15 -12.97 21.01
CA LEU A 19 -0.65 -11.90 21.60
C LEU A 19 -1.65 -12.47 22.61
N THR A 20 -2.06 -11.66 23.57
CA THR A 20 -3.22 -12.00 24.38
C THR A 20 -4.50 -11.85 23.53
N ASN A 21 -5.54 -12.62 23.83
CA ASN A 21 -6.83 -12.52 23.13
C ASN A 21 -7.37 -11.06 23.10
N GLY A 22 -7.16 -10.30 24.20
CA GLY A 22 -7.57 -8.88 24.25
C GLY A 22 -6.76 -7.97 23.31
N GLN A 23 -5.46 -8.23 23.13
CA GLN A 23 -4.62 -7.48 22.19
C GLN A 23 -5.01 -7.75 20.75
N GLU A 24 -5.15 -9.01 20.38
CA GLU A 24 -5.57 -9.43 19.04
C GLU A 24 -6.91 -8.81 18.66
N LYS A 25 -7.93 -8.97 19.51
CA LYS A 25 -9.26 -8.38 19.29
C LYS A 25 -9.21 -6.86 19.18
N ALA A 26 -8.40 -6.18 19.99
CA ALA A 26 -8.26 -4.72 19.91
C ALA A 26 -7.63 -4.28 18.58
N LEU A 27 -6.57 -4.96 18.11
CA LEU A 27 -5.90 -4.65 16.84
C LEU A 27 -6.83 -4.90 15.65
N LEU A 28 -7.52 -6.06 15.61
CA LEU A 28 -8.49 -6.37 14.54
C LEU A 28 -9.65 -5.39 14.50
N SER A 29 -10.22 -5.07 15.66
CA SER A 29 -11.29 -4.08 15.75
C SER A 29 -10.84 -2.71 15.30
N ALA A 30 -9.64 -2.28 15.72
CA ALA A 30 -9.10 -0.96 15.38
C ALA A 30 -8.84 -0.83 13.87
N ILE A 31 -8.16 -1.79 13.25
CA ILE A 31 -7.87 -1.72 11.80
C ILE A 31 -9.16 -1.70 10.97
N ASN A 32 -10.15 -2.51 11.34
CA ASN A 32 -11.44 -2.56 10.64
C ASN A 32 -12.20 -1.23 10.78
N LEU A 33 -12.24 -0.62 11.97
CA LEU A 33 -12.90 0.67 12.17
C LEU A 33 -12.14 1.81 11.49
N PHE A 34 -10.81 1.83 11.58
CA PHE A 34 -9.99 2.82 10.87
C PHE A 34 -10.18 2.73 9.35
N ALA A 35 -10.23 1.52 8.80
CA ALA A 35 -10.50 1.30 7.38
C ALA A 35 -11.88 1.79 6.95
N LYS A 36 -12.90 1.53 7.78
CA LYS A 36 -14.29 1.86 7.47
C LYS A 36 -14.61 3.35 7.59
N GLN A 37 -14.24 3.98 8.70
CA GLN A 37 -14.66 5.34 9.03
C GLN A 37 -13.52 6.34 9.22
N GLY A 38 -12.24 5.90 9.11
CA GLY A 38 -11.06 6.72 9.32
C GLY A 38 -10.57 6.73 10.77
N TYR A 39 -9.30 7.13 10.95
CA TYR A 39 -8.67 7.17 12.27
C TYR A 39 -9.34 8.20 13.20
N ASP A 40 -9.52 9.45 12.74
CA ASP A 40 -10.02 10.53 13.60
C ASP A 40 -11.47 10.30 14.09
N ALA A 41 -12.31 9.73 13.23
CA ALA A 41 -13.71 9.42 13.57
C ALA A 41 -13.88 8.17 14.44
N THR A 42 -12.80 7.47 14.79
CA THR A 42 -12.85 6.25 15.60
C THR A 42 -12.40 6.55 17.04
N SER A 43 -13.22 6.19 18.05
CA SER A 43 -12.87 6.28 19.46
C SER A 43 -12.40 4.92 20.01
N THR A 44 -11.64 4.94 21.12
CA THR A 44 -11.26 3.73 21.86
C THR A 44 -12.46 2.97 22.41
N ALA A 45 -13.51 3.69 22.80
CA ALA A 45 -14.78 3.09 23.23
C ALA A 45 -15.45 2.29 22.10
N GLN A 46 -15.45 2.83 20.87
CA GLN A 46 -15.96 2.10 19.70
C GLN A 46 -15.13 0.86 19.39
N ILE A 47 -13.79 0.97 19.50
CA ILE A 47 -12.88 -0.17 19.31
C ILE A 47 -13.18 -1.26 20.34
N ALA A 48 -13.26 -0.91 21.62
CA ALA A 48 -13.57 -1.84 22.70
C ALA A 48 -14.91 -2.54 22.49
N LYS A 49 -15.95 -1.75 22.20
CA LYS A 49 -17.30 -2.27 21.93
C LYS A 49 -17.31 -3.25 20.75
N ASN A 50 -16.66 -2.89 19.64
CA ASN A 50 -16.59 -3.75 18.45
C ASN A 50 -15.76 -5.02 18.69
N ALA A 51 -14.73 -4.94 19.54
CA ALA A 51 -13.88 -6.05 19.95
C ALA A 51 -14.55 -6.99 20.99
N GLY A 52 -15.68 -6.59 21.57
CA GLY A 52 -16.33 -7.32 22.68
C GLY A 52 -15.48 -7.36 23.96
N ILE A 53 -14.72 -6.31 24.25
CA ILE A 53 -13.89 -6.14 25.45
C ILE A 53 -14.18 -4.80 26.12
N SER A 54 -13.70 -4.60 27.36
CA SER A 54 -13.69 -3.28 27.98
C SER A 54 -12.55 -2.40 27.43
N GLU A 55 -12.57 -1.08 27.68
CA GLU A 55 -11.49 -0.19 27.25
C GLU A 55 -10.19 -0.39 28.04
N ALA A 56 -10.25 -0.88 29.28
CA ALA A 56 -9.09 -1.04 30.14
C ALA A 56 -7.95 -1.88 29.52
N PRO A 57 -8.18 -3.02 28.86
CA PRO A 57 -7.15 -3.74 28.11
C PRO A 57 -6.49 -2.91 27.02
N ILE A 58 -7.25 -2.08 26.27
CA ILE A 58 -6.70 -1.25 25.21
C ILE A 58 -5.67 -0.28 25.79
N PHE A 59 -6.02 0.46 26.85
CA PHE A 59 -5.12 1.40 27.50
C PHE A 59 -3.95 0.71 28.20
N LYS A 60 -4.14 -0.49 28.74
CA LYS A 60 -3.08 -1.29 29.33
C LYS A 60 -1.98 -1.64 28.33
N TYR A 61 -2.35 -2.00 27.10
CA TYR A 61 -1.38 -2.45 26.09
C TYR A 61 -0.86 -1.32 25.21
N TYR A 62 -1.71 -0.38 24.83
CA TYR A 62 -1.37 0.64 23.82
C TYR A 62 -1.32 2.06 24.38
N SER A 63 -1.74 2.29 25.64
CA SER A 63 -1.79 3.58 26.36
C SER A 63 -2.49 4.74 25.63
N THR A 64 -2.49 4.80 24.30
CA THR A 64 -3.20 5.79 23.47
C THR A 64 -3.70 5.16 22.16
N LYS A 65 -4.73 5.77 21.55
CA LYS A 65 -5.22 5.39 20.21
C LYS A 65 -4.11 5.52 19.15
N GLU A 66 -3.22 6.51 19.30
CA GLU A 66 -2.08 6.69 18.40
C GLU A 66 -1.08 5.54 18.48
N LYS A 67 -0.76 5.05 19.68
CA LYS A 67 0.12 3.88 19.81
C LYS A 67 -0.50 2.61 19.23
N LEU A 68 -1.82 2.46 19.36
CA LEU A 68 -2.54 1.36 18.71
C LEU A 68 -2.44 1.47 17.16
N LEU A 69 -2.61 2.66 16.61
CA LEU A 69 -2.40 2.91 15.17
C LEU A 69 -0.96 2.60 14.74
N LEU A 70 0.03 3.08 15.50
CA LEU A 70 1.44 2.84 15.19
C LEU A 70 1.78 1.35 15.20
N GLU A 71 1.20 0.56 16.11
CA GLU A 71 1.38 -0.90 16.12
C GLU A 71 0.79 -1.56 14.87
N ILE A 72 -0.41 -1.13 14.44
CA ILE A 72 -1.04 -1.61 13.21
C ILE A 72 -0.15 -1.27 12.00
N ILE A 73 0.27 -0.02 11.87
CA ILE A 73 1.12 0.44 10.78
C ILE A 73 2.45 -0.32 10.77
N ASN A 74 3.07 -0.51 11.93
CA ASN A 74 4.32 -1.25 12.07
C ASN A 74 4.20 -2.67 11.52
N LEU A 75 3.17 -3.41 11.92
CA LEU A 75 2.94 -4.78 11.42
C LEU A 75 2.76 -4.82 9.89
N ILE A 76 2.04 -3.87 9.34
CA ILE A 76 1.80 -3.82 7.89
C ILE A 76 3.10 -3.47 7.16
N THR A 77 3.87 -2.50 7.65
CA THR A 77 5.11 -2.07 6.99
C THR A 77 6.21 -3.12 7.11
N THR A 78 6.39 -3.74 8.28
CA THR A 78 7.52 -4.67 8.48
C THR A 78 7.26 -6.10 8.00
N GLU A 79 6.00 -6.53 7.90
CA GLU A 79 5.70 -7.93 7.55
C GLU A 79 4.90 -8.05 6.24
N LEU A 80 3.89 -7.22 6.05
CA LEU A 80 2.99 -7.36 4.89
C LEU A 80 3.53 -6.69 3.63
N PHE A 81 3.98 -5.45 3.71
CA PHE A 81 4.51 -4.74 2.55
C PHE A 81 5.70 -5.48 1.92
N PRO A 82 6.70 -5.95 2.65
CA PRO A 82 7.78 -6.75 2.07
C PRO A 82 7.29 -8.03 1.38
N LYS A 83 6.26 -8.69 1.92
CA LYS A 83 5.64 -9.88 1.29
C LYS A 83 5.00 -9.52 -0.06
N PHE A 84 4.19 -8.46 -0.09
CA PHE A 84 3.53 -8.00 -1.33
C PHE A 84 4.53 -7.48 -2.36
N GLN A 85 5.59 -6.79 -1.92
CA GLN A 85 6.66 -6.31 -2.78
C GLN A 85 7.43 -7.46 -3.42
N ARG A 86 7.89 -8.44 -2.63
CA ARG A 86 8.60 -9.62 -3.18
C ARG A 86 7.77 -10.33 -4.23
N LYS A 87 6.47 -10.55 -3.95
CA LYS A 87 5.56 -11.17 -4.92
C LYS A 87 5.48 -10.35 -6.20
N PHE A 88 5.25 -9.05 -6.09
CA PHE A 88 5.14 -8.14 -7.23
C PHE A 88 6.41 -8.14 -8.09
N PHE A 89 7.58 -8.00 -7.47
CA PHE A 89 8.83 -7.96 -8.21
C PHE A 89 9.18 -9.32 -8.84
N SER A 90 8.80 -10.42 -8.20
CA SER A 90 8.87 -11.76 -8.83
C SER A 90 8.01 -11.83 -10.09
N GLU A 91 6.77 -11.35 -10.02
CA GLU A 91 5.85 -11.31 -11.16
C GLU A 91 6.33 -10.35 -12.28
N VAL A 92 6.95 -9.21 -11.93
CA VAL A 92 7.58 -8.31 -12.91
C VAL A 92 8.75 -9.00 -13.61
N ASN A 93 9.54 -9.77 -12.88
CA ASN A 93 10.67 -10.51 -13.47
C ASN A 93 10.21 -11.58 -14.46
N GLU A 94 9.05 -12.21 -14.26
CA GLU A 94 8.46 -13.18 -15.19
C GLU A 94 8.05 -12.58 -16.54
N VAL A 95 7.90 -11.25 -16.61
CA VAL A 95 7.54 -10.52 -17.83
C VAL A 95 8.68 -9.63 -18.34
N SER A 96 9.87 -9.74 -17.78
CA SER A 96 11.01 -8.85 -18.05
C SER A 96 11.58 -8.98 -19.46
N ASP A 97 11.34 -10.11 -20.16
CA ASP A 97 11.72 -10.38 -21.54
C ASP A 97 10.76 -9.80 -22.59
N LYS A 98 9.63 -9.22 -22.14
CA LYS A 98 8.61 -8.66 -23.02
C LYS A 98 8.93 -7.22 -23.41
N SER A 99 8.10 -6.67 -24.31
CA SER A 99 8.21 -5.27 -24.72
C SER A 99 7.93 -4.32 -23.55
N LEU A 100 8.51 -3.12 -23.60
CA LEU A 100 8.25 -2.07 -22.60
C LEU A 100 6.74 -1.84 -22.37
N LYS A 101 5.95 -1.83 -23.46
CA LYS A 101 4.51 -1.69 -23.39
C LYS A 101 3.83 -2.80 -22.59
N GLU A 102 4.24 -4.05 -22.80
CA GLU A 102 3.65 -5.20 -22.06
C GLU A 102 4.03 -5.16 -20.59
N ILE A 103 5.28 -4.81 -20.27
CA ILE A 103 5.74 -4.66 -18.89
C ILE A 103 4.99 -3.53 -18.17
N ILE A 104 4.87 -2.35 -18.79
CA ILE A 104 4.12 -1.22 -18.20
C ILE A 104 2.65 -1.58 -18.04
N THR A 105 2.04 -2.24 -19.03
CA THR A 105 0.65 -2.70 -18.94
C THR A 105 0.46 -3.63 -17.75
N PHE A 106 1.35 -4.62 -17.60
CA PHE A 106 1.31 -5.53 -16.46
C PHE A 106 1.45 -4.78 -15.12
N ILE A 107 2.44 -3.88 -14.99
CA ILE A 107 2.67 -3.11 -13.76
C ILE A 107 1.43 -2.28 -13.40
N VAL A 108 0.87 -1.54 -14.35
CA VAL A 108 -0.29 -0.67 -14.11
C VAL A 108 -1.50 -1.49 -13.65
N ILE A 109 -1.85 -2.54 -14.38
CA ILE A 109 -3.02 -3.37 -14.05
C ILE A 109 -2.82 -4.07 -12.69
N ASN A 110 -1.67 -4.72 -12.49
CA ASN A 110 -1.37 -5.43 -11.24
C ASN A 110 -1.39 -4.49 -10.02
N ARG A 111 -0.74 -3.33 -10.13
CA ARG A 111 -0.69 -2.38 -9.01
C ARG A 111 -2.02 -1.68 -8.77
N PHE A 112 -2.75 -1.34 -9.82
CA PHE A 112 -4.07 -0.74 -9.66
C PHE A 112 -5.05 -1.71 -8.99
N GLU A 113 -5.09 -2.97 -9.39
CA GLU A 113 -5.92 -3.99 -8.74
C GLU A 113 -5.56 -4.18 -7.26
N PHE A 114 -4.25 -4.17 -6.93
CA PHE A 114 -3.80 -4.18 -5.53
C PHE A 114 -4.29 -2.94 -4.77
N MET A 115 -4.14 -1.74 -5.35
CA MET A 115 -4.57 -0.50 -4.73
C MET A 115 -6.09 -0.45 -4.55
N LYS A 116 -6.85 -0.88 -5.55
CA LYS A 116 -8.30 -0.96 -5.53
C LYS A 116 -8.81 -1.89 -4.42
N LYS A 117 -8.25 -3.09 -4.31
CA LYS A 117 -8.60 -4.07 -3.25
C LYS A 117 -8.27 -3.55 -1.84
N ASN A 118 -7.22 -2.77 -1.70
CA ASN A 118 -6.70 -2.31 -0.42
C ASN A 118 -6.96 -0.80 -0.18
N HIS A 119 -7.83 -0.16 -0.95
CA HIS A 119 -8.01 1.30 -0.95
C HIS A 119 -8.30 1.89 0.43
N GLN A 120 -9.03 1.19 1.27
CA GLN A 120 -9.36 1.66 2.63
C GLN A 120 -8.09 1.75 3.51
N ILE A 121 -7.24 0.74 3.48
CA ILE A 121 -5.97 0.73 4.24
C ILE A 121 -4.99 1.74 3.66
N LEU A 122 -4.84 1.78 2.33
CA LEU A 122 -3.97 2.75 1.67
C LEU A 122 -4.39 4.20 1.95
N ARG A 123 -5.69 4.46 2.06
CA ARG A 123 -6.20 5.77 2.49
C ARG A 123 -5.68 6.15 3.87
N ILE A 124 -5.70 5.24 4.84
CA ILE A 124 -5.15 5.48 6.18
C ILE A 124 -3.67 5.83 6.09
N PHE A 125 -2.89 5.02 5.36
CA PHE A 125 -1.46 5.27 5.18
C PHE A 125 -1.18 6.65 4.59
N ILE A 126 -1.89 7.04 3.55
CA ILE A 126 -1.72 8.35 2.91
C ILE A 126 -2.09 9.47 3.90
N GLN A 127 -3.28 9.43 4.49
CA GLN A 127 -3.77 10.47 5.40
C GLN A 127 -2.86 10.64 6.63
N GLU A 128 -2.50 9.53 7.28
CA GLU A 128 -1.73 9.58 8.51
C GLU A 128 -0.25 9.91 8.27
N SER A 129 0.32 9.56 7.10
CA SER A 129 1.68 9.96 6.73
C SER A 129 1.83 11.46 6.51
N LEU A 130 0.78 12.16 6.12
CA LEU A 130 0.81 13.62 5.95
C LEU A 130 0.92 14.34 7.30
N THR A 131 0.35 13.79 8.36
CA THR A 131 0.24 14.44 9.67
C THR A 131 1.18 13.86 10.73
N LYS A 132 1.54 12.57 10.64
CA LYS A 132 2.34 11.87 11.65
C LYS A 132 3.73 11.51 11.14
N ILE A 133 4.75 12.18 11.70
CA ILE A 133 6.16 12.02 11.30
C ILE A 133 6.61 10.56 11.38
N LYS A 134 6.24 9.83 12.45
CA LYS A 134 6.62 8.42 12.63
C LYS A 134 6.08 7.53 11.51
N ILE A 135 4.82 7.69 11.13
CA ILE A 135 4.21 6.91 10.04
C ILE A 135 4.90 7.23 8.72
N ARG A 136 5.15 8.51 8.44
CA ARG A 136 5.89 8.94 7.25
C ARG A 136 7.29 8.32 7.20
N GLN A 137 8.02 8.27 8.31
CA GLN A 137 9.32 7.62 8.38
C GLN A 137 9.24 6.13 8.05
N MET A 138 8.33 5.39 8.68
CA MET A 138 8.12 3.96 8.41
C MET A 138 7.82 3.67 6.93
N VAL A 139 6.92 4.45 6.33
CA VAL A 139 6.59 4.33 4.90
C VAL A 139 7.79 4.68 4.00
N SER A 140 8.55 5.72 4.37
CA SER A 140 9.74 6.13 3.62
C SER A 140 10.86 5.09 3.67
N GLU A 141 11.09 4.49 4.84
CA GLU A 141 12.08 3.43 5.02
C GLU A 141 11.76 2.21 4.16
N GLU A 142 10.50 1.77 4.14
CA GLU A 142 10.05 0.68 3.28
C GLU A 142 10.18 1.00 1.78
N PHE A 143 9.88 2.23 1.38
CA PHE A 143 10.05 2.65 -0.01
C PHE A 143 11.53 2.59 -0.45
N VAL A 144 12.44 3.09 0.40
CA VAL A 144 13.87 3.06 0.13
C VAL A 144 14.39 1.62 0.09
N GLU A 145 13.94 0.78 1.01
CA GLU A 145 14.35 -0.63 1.07
C GLU A 145 13.84 -1.42 -0.16
N ALA A 146 12.61 -1.15 -0.61
CA ALA A 146 12.07 -1.74 -1.82
C ALA A 146 12.93 -1.46 -3.06
N ILE A 147 13.41 -0.22 -3.22
CA ILE A 147 14.31 0.13 -4.32
C ILE A 147 15.66 -0.58 -4.17
N LYS A 148 16.25 -0.57 -2.97
CA LYS A 148 17.55 -1.21 -2.71
C LYS A 148 17.52 -2.71 -2.96
N SER A 149 16.49 -3.39 -2.46
CA SER A 149 16.36 -4.85 -2.59
C SER A 149 16.06 -5.33 -4.02
N ASN A 150 15.69 -4.42 -4.93
CA ASN A 150 15.31 -4.77 -6.31
C ASN A 150 16.12 -4.02 -7.36
N GLN A 151 17.38 -3.65 -7.04
CA GLN A 151 18.26 -2.89 -7.93
C GLN A 151 18.49 -3.55 -9.31
N GLU A 152 18.52 -4.88 -9.37
CA GLU A 152 18.69 -5.62 -10.64
C GLU A 152 17.53 -5.33 -11.59
N ILE A 153 16.28 -5.40 -11.11
CA ILE A 153 15.09 -5.12 -11.90
C ILE A 153 15.12 -3.68 -12.43
N PHE A 154 15.48 -2.71 -11.58
CA PHE A 154 15.61 -1.32 -12.00
C PHE A 154 16.75 -1.13 -13.02
N THR A 155 17.83 -1.89 -12.91
CA THR A 155 18.93 -1.85 -13.87
C THR A 155 18.50 -2.39 -15.24
N GLU A 156 17.80 -3.52 -15.28
CA GLU A 156 17.24 -4.07 -16.52
C GLU A 156 16.20 -3.13 -17.12
N PHE A 157 15.33 -2.57 -16.31
CA PHE A 157 14.34 -1.60 -16.77
C PHE A 157 14.99 -0.34 -17.37
N ARG A 158 16.07 0.17 -16.75
CA ARG A 158 16.86 1.26 -17.31
C ARG A 158 17.46 0.94 -18.69
N LYS A 159 17.87 -0.30 -18.92
CA LYS A 159 18.36 -0.73 -20.26
C LYS A 159 17.24 -0.69 -21.30
N LEU A 160 16.01 -1.05 -20.92
CA LEU A 160 14.85 -1.01 -21.83
C LEU A 160 14.44 0.43 -22.20
N VAL A 161 14.44 1.34 -21.23
CA VAL A 161 14.17 2.78 -21.43
C VAL A 161 15.35 3.46 -22.12
N GLY A 162 16.54 2.96 -21.90
CA GLY A 162 17.78 3.02 -22.64
C GLY A 162 18.41 4.37 -22.88
N SER A 163 18.89 4.52 -24.11
CA SER A 163 19.75 5.60 -24.55
C SER A 163 19.09 6.99 -24.64
N LYS A 164 17.76 7.06 -24.59
CA LYS A 164 17.02 8.31 -24.70
C LYS A 164 17.01 9.11 -23.38
N HIS A 165 17.08 8.42 -22.23
CA HIS A 165 16.96 9.03 -20.91
C HIS A 165 18.08 8.57 -19.95
N PRO A 166 19.35 8.98 -20.19
CA PRO A 166 20.50 8.54 -19.40
C PRO A 166 20.40 8.96 -17.92
N ASP A 167 19.64 10.01 -17.62
CA ASP A 167 19.50 10.58 -16.28
C ASP A 167 18.36 9.93 -15.45
N TYR A 168 17.63 8.94 -16.00
CA TYR A 168 16.57 8.28 -15.27
C TYR A 168 17.14 7.25 -14.31
N ASP A 169 17.23 7.61 -13.03
CA ASP A 169 17.50 6.67 -11.93
C ASP A 169 16.24 5.91 -11.48
N ALA A 170 16.39 4.99 -10.53
CA ALA A 170 15.29 4.20 -10.02
C ALA A 170 14.15 5.05 -9.42
N ILE A 171 14.50 6.16 -8.77
CA ILE A 171 13.50 7.06 -8.15
C ILE A 171 12.68 7.79 -9.22
N VAL A 172 13.35 8.26 -10.28
CA VAL A 172 12.69 8.88 -11.44
C VAL A 172 11.76 7.89 -12.13
N LEU A 173 12.22 6.66 -12.39
CA LEU A 173 11.41 5.61 -12.99
C LEU A 173 10.18 5.27 -12.15
N VAL A 174 10.36 5.07 -10.85
CA VAL A 174 9.23 4.83 -9.93
C VAL A 174 8.24 6.00 -10.00
N ARG A 175 8.71 7.25 -9.96
CA ARG A 175 7.85 8.44 -10.02
C ARG A 175 7.06 8.52 -11.32
N ILE A 176 7.69 8.26 -12.48
CA ILE A 176 7.01 8.27 -13.79
C ILE A 176 5.92 7.21 -13.84
N ILE A 177 6.20 6.00 -13.34
CA ILE A 177 5.25 4.88 -13.38
C ILE A 177 4.14 5.06 -12.35
N THR A 178 4.48 5.40 -11.11
CA THR A 178 3.50 5.42 -10.01
C THR A 178 2.75 6.74 -9.90
N GLY A 179 3.30 7.85 -10.37
CA GLY A 179 2.70 9.18 -10.26
C GLY A 179 1.29 9.25 -10.84
N PRO A 180 1.06 8.90 -12.12
CA PRO A 180 -0.28 8.88 -12.71
C PRO A 180 -1.24 7.93 -12.01
N MET A 181 -0.75 6.77 -11.56
CA MET A 181 -1.55 5.79 -10.82
C MET A 181 -1.99 6.31 -9.46
N ILE A 182 -1.09 6.96 -8.71
CA ILE A 182 -1.41 7.58 -7.43
C ILE A 182 -2.41 8.71 -7.62
N ALA A 183 -2.23 9.56 -8.63
CA ALA A 183 -3.17 10.63 -8.95
C ALA A 183 -4.57 10.08 -9.24
N TYR A 184 -4.67 9.03 -10.04
CA TYR A 184 -5.94 8.36 -10.33
C TYR A 184 -6.55 7.70 -9.07
N PHE A 185 -5.74 7.05 -8.26
CA PHE A 185 -6.17 6.48 -6.98
C PHE A 185 -6.76 7.56 -6.05
N LEU A 186 -6.07 8.68 -5.87
CA LEU A 186 -6.53 9.80 -5.05
C LEU A 186 -7.86 10.35 -5.58
N GLN A 187 -7.95 10.57 -6.89
CA GLN A 187 -9.19 11.01 -7.53
C GLN A 187 -10.32 10.02 -7.28
N ARG A 188 -10.07 8.73 -7.53
CA ARG A 188 -11.08 7.68 -7.55
C ARG A 188 -11.59 7.29 -6.16
N PHE A 189 -10.69 7.24 -5.17
CA PHE A 189 -11.01 6.68 -3.85
C PHE A 189 -11.02 7.71 -2.72
N ILE A 190 -10.51 8.92 -2.94
CA ILE A 190 -10.42 9.95 -1.89
C ILE A 190 -11.22 11.19 -2.24
N PHE A 191 -10.96 11.81 -3.41
CA PHE A 191 -11.56 13.11 -3.73
C PHE A 191 -12.95 13.00 -4.36
N ALA A 192 -13.18 12.02 -5.22
CA ALA A 192 -14.43 11.87 -5.97
C ALA A 192 -14.90 10.41 -6.05
N PRO A 193 -15.14 9.71 -4.90
CA PRO A 193 -15.41 8.27 -4.89
C PRO A 193 -16.72 7.88 -5.62
N ASN A 194 -17.64 8.82 -5.77
CA ASN A 194 -18.93 8.61 -6.44
C ASN A 194 -18.97 9.15 -7.88
N ALA A 195 -17.87 9.68 -8.39
CA ALA A 195 -17.81 10.15 -9.78
C ALA A 195 -17.91 8.97 -10.75
N PRO A 196 -18.67 9.14 -11.86
CA PRO A 196 -18.66 8.15 -12.93
C PRO A 196 -17.24 7.93 -13.45
N CYS A 197 -16.86 6.68 -13.69
CA CYS A 197 -15.57 6.35 -14.27
C CYS A 197 -15.68 5.22 -15.28
N ASP A 198 -14.84 5.27 -16.28
CA ASP A 198 -14.54 4.14 -17.18
C ASP A 198 -13.14 3.66 -16.84
N GLU A 199 -13.07 2.70 -15.91
CA GLU A 199 -11.81 2.19 -15.36
C GLU A 199 -10.88 1.66 -16.45
N LYS A 200 -11.42 0.95 -17.45
CA LYS A 200 -10.61 0.39 -18.53
C LYS A 200 -9.99 1.51 -19.37
N ARG A 201 -10.80 2.45 -19.83
CA ARG A 201 -10.33 3.62 -20.58
C ARG A 201 -9.30 4.42 -19.79
N ASP A 202 -9.55 4.66 -18.52
CA ASP A 202 -8.69 5.47 -17.66
C ASP A 202 -7.33 4.79 -17.46
N LEU A 203 -7.29 3.47 -17.26
CA LEU A 203 -6.05 2.71 -17.17
C LEU A 203 -5.29 2.67 -18.51
N ASP A 204 -5.98 2.54 -19.64
CA ASP A 204 -5.36 2.61 -20.97
C ASP A 204 -4.69 3.98 -21.22
N LEU A 205 -5.33 5.08 -20.78
CA LEU A 205 -4.76 6.42 -20.86
C LEU A 205 -3.55 6.58 -19.92
N ILE A 206 -3.59 6.03 -18.71
CA ILE A 206 -2.45 6.02 -17.77
C ILE A 206 -1.27 5.27 -18.38
N ILE A 207 -1.50 4.09 -18.96
CA ILE A 207 -0.45 3.32 -19.66
C ILE A 207 0.17 4.16 -20.78
N THR A 208 -0.65 4.81 -21.60
CA THR A 208 -0.19 5.67 -22.69
C THR A 208 0.65 6.84 -22.17
N GLN A 209 0.21 7.50 -21.10
CA GLN A 209 0.93 8.60 -20.45
C GLN A 209 2.30 8.15 -19.92
N ILE A 210 2.36 6.99 -19.26
CA ILE A 210 3.61 6.44 -18.73
C ILE A 210 4.58 6.12 -19.88
N LEU A 211 4.09 5.45 -20.93
CA LEU A 211 4.93 5.12 -22.10
C LEU A 211 5.48 6.37 -22.76
N SER A 212 4.68 7.43 -22.94
CA SER A 212 5.15 8.69 -23.50
C SER A 212 6.22 9.39 -22.65
N GLY A 213 6.28 9.10 -21.35
CA GLY A 213 7.34 9.59 -20.45
C GLY A 213 8.60 8.73 -20.44
N LEU A 214 8.54 7.54 -21.03
CA LEU A 214 9.65 6.56 -21.06
C LEU A 214 10.26 6.40 -22.47
N GLU A 215 9.55 6.78 -23.53
CA GLU A 215 9.98 6.77 -24.95
C GLU A 215 10.63 8.09 -25.36
#